data_b74838f6e58a27a629bb7fb7011b1d27
#
_entry.id   b74838f6e58a27a629bb7fb7011b1d27
#
_cell.length_a   1.000
_cell.length_b   1.000
_cell.length_c   1.000
_cell.angle_alpha   90.00
_cell.angle_beta   90.00
_cell.angle_gamma   90.00
#
_symmetry.space_group_name_H-M   'P 1'
#
loop_
_entity.id
_entity.type
_entity.pdbx_description
1 polymer ?
#
loop_
_entity_poly.entity_id
_entity_poly.type
_entity_poly.pdbx_seq_one_letter_code
_entity_poly.pdbx_strand_id
1 'polypeptide(L)'
;MHFDQRTQSALREVGLSMDEIRAASDHVVAATEDAATDLETFFEGRETVYSDMDQAHSASEIQEHAVEYLDLYTHADDIRGYLRFDSWGVPVEAGRVITENEVIELTLGPTVQDRVRFASDPDQL
;
A
#
# COMPACT_ATOMS: atom_id res chain seq x y z
N MET A 1 -21.34 -4.33 -1.80
CA MET A 1 -21.31 -2.85 -1.78
C MET A 1 -20.25 -2.37 -0.81
N HIS A 2 -19.29 -1.64 -1.31
CA HIS A 2 -18.21 -1.09 -0.51
C HIS A 2 -18.66 0.04 0.44
N PHE A 3 -19.54 0.92 -0.04
CA PHE A 3 -19.99 2.08 0.75
C PHE A 3 -20.99 1.70 1.83
N ASP A 4 -20.84 2.29 3.03
CA ASP A 4 -21.79 2.16 4.12
C ASP A 4 -23.09 2.97 3.84
N GLN A 5 -24.08 2.82 4.71
CA GLN A 5 -25.38 3.47 4.55
C GLN A 5 -25.28 5.01 4.53
N ARG A 6 -24.41 5.57 5.37
CA ARG A 6 -24.22 7.02 5.46
C ARG A 6 -23.61 7.56 4.17
N THR A 7 -22.59 6.92 3.65
CA THR A 7 -21.94 7.29 2.40
C THR A 7 -22.89 7.14 1.22
N GLN A 8 -23.67 6.05 1.17
CA GLN A 8 -24.68 5.85 0.14
C GLN A 8 -25.72 6.99 0.15
N SER A 9 -26.20 7.38 1.33
CA SER A 9 -27.16 8.48 1.47
C SER A 9 -26.59 9.79 0.97
N ALA A 10 -25.34 10.10 1.31
CA ALA A 10 -24.66 11.32 0.85
C ALA A 10 -24.50 11.33 -0.67
N LEU A 11 -24.12 10.23 -1.28
CA LEU A 11 -23.96 10.11 -2.73
C LEU A 11 -25.30 10.27 -3.45
N ARG A 12 -26.38 9.77 -2.88
CA ARG A 12 -27.73 9.95 -3.43
C ARG A 12 -28.19 11.41 -3.34
N GLU A 13 -27.86 12.09 -2.28
CA GLU A 13 -28.18 13.52 -2.11
C GLU A 13 -27.51 14.40 -3.16
N VAL A 14 -26.31 14.03 -3.63
CA VAL A 14 -25.62 14.76 -4.70
C VAL A 14 -26.03 14.30 -6.09
N GLY A 15 -27.04 13.43 -6.20
CA GLY A 15 -27.70 13.10 -7.47
C GLY A 15 -27.30 11.78 -8.10
N LEU A 16 -26.51 10.93 -7.44
CA LEU A 16 -26.15 9.62 -7.96
C LEU A 16 -27.27 8.60 -7.75
N SER A 17 -27.55 7.81 -8.78
CA SER A 17 -28.47 6.67 -8.66
C SER A 17 -27.82 5.52 -7.92
N MET A 18 -28.63 4.56 -7.45
CA MET A 18 -28.11 3.35 -6.81
C MET A 18 -27.21 2.54 -7.75
N ASP A 19 -27.51 2.49 -9.04
CA ASP A 19 -26.67 1.78 -10.01
C ASP A 19 -25.33 2.48 -10.19
N GLU A 20 -25.31 3.80 -10.21
CA GLU A 20 -24.07 4.60 -10.27
C GLU A 20 -23.23 4.41 -9.01
N ILE A 21 -23.86 4.34 -7.83
CA ILE A 21 -23.18 4.11 -6.55
C ILE A 21 -22.56 2.69 -6.53
N ARG A 22 -23.28 1.68 -7.01
CA ARG A 22 -22.74 0.31 -7.12
C ARG A 22 -21.57 0.24 -8.08
N ALA A 23 -21.68 0.90 -9.23
CA ALA A 23 -20.59 0.95 -10.20
C ALA A 23 -19.34 1.63 -9.61
N ALA A 24 -19.50 2.71 -8.88
CA ALA A 24 -18.41 3.38 -8.19
C ALA A 24 -17.76 2.47 -7.13
N SER A 25 -18.58 1.75 -6.34
CA SER A 25 -18.11 0.79 -5.35
C SER A 25 -17.29 -0.32 -6.01
N ASP A 26 -17.77 -0.89 -7.10
CA ASP A 26 -17.06 -1.95 -7.82
C ASP A 26 -15.73 -1.45 -8.39
N HIS A 27 -15.68 -0.22 -8.88
CA HIS A 27 -14.46 0.42 -9.33
C HIS A 27 -13.41 0.57 -8.22
N VAL A 28 -13.84 0.99 -7.03
CA VAL A 28 -12.95 1.13 -5.87
C VAL A 28 -12.36 -0.22 -5.48
N VAL A 29 -13.18 -1.25 -5.40
CA VAL A 29 -12.73 -2.60 -5.06
C VAL A 29 -11.72 -3.11 -6.08
N ALA A 30 -12.01 -2.99 -7.38
CA ALA A 30 -11.12 -3.43 -8.45
C ALA A 30 -9.79 -2.66 -8.44
N ALA A 31 -9.85 -1.34 -8.28
CA ALA A 31 -8.65 -0.50 -8.19
C ALA A 31 -7.78 -0.86 -6.99
N THR A 32 -8.39 -1.22 -5.86
CA THR A 32 -7.68 -1.64 -4.66
C THR A 32 -6.95 -2.98 -4.89
N GLU A 33 -7.61 -3.93 -5.54
CA GLU A 33 -6.99 -5.22 -5.88
C GLU A 33 -5.82 -5.04 -6.85
N ASP A 34 -5.97 -4.18 -7.86
CA ASP A 34 -4.90 -3.87 -8.81
C ASP A 34 -3.72 -3.19 -8.12
N ALA A 35 -3.98 -2.27 -7.22
CA ALA A 35 -2.93 -1.59 -6.43
C ALA A 35 -2.16 -2.60 -5.56
N ALA A 36 -2.85 -3.53 -4.91
CA ALA A 36 -2.20 -4.57 -4.10
C ALA A 36 -1.28 -5.44 -4.97
N THR A 37 -1.73 -5.83 -6.16
CA THR A 37 -0.92 -6.59 -7.11
C THR A 37 0.33 -5.81 -7.53
N ASP A 38 0.18 -4.53 -7.85
CA ASP A 38 1.30 -3.67 -8.24
C ASP A 38 2.31 -3.50 -7.10
N LEU A 39 1.83 -3.38 -5.86
CA LEU A 39 2.70 -3.30 -4.69
C LEU A 39 3.51 -4.59 -4.49
N GLU A 40 2.87 -5.75 -4.62
CA GLU A 40 3.57 -7.04 -4.53
C GLU A 40 4.58 -7.20 -5.67
N THR A 41 4.21 -6.82 -6.89
CA THR A 41 5.07 -6.89 -8.07
C THR A 41 6.32 -6.02 -7.93
N PHE A 42 6.23 -4.90 -7.24
CA PHE A 42 7.38 -4.03 -6.97
C PHE A 42 8.55 -4.79 -6.34
N PHE A 43 8.27 -5.70 -5.42
CA PHE A 43 9.30 -6.47 -4.72
C PHE A 43 9.75 -7.72 -5.48
N GLU A 44 8.99 -8.18 -6.46
CA GLU A 44 9.32 -9.39 -7.22
C GLU A 44 10.60 -9.21 -8.04
N GLY A 45 11.50 -10.17 -7.93
CA GLY A 45 12.75 -10.18 -8.68
C GLY A 45 13.79 -9.16 -8.23
N ARG A 46 13.54 -8.42 -7.16
CA ARG A 46 14.49 -7.48 -6.58
C ARG A 46 15.14 -8.08 -5.35
N GLU A 47 16.46 -8.20 -5.36
CA GLU A 47 17.21 -8.64 -4.19
C GLU A 47 17.31 -7.54 -3.13
N THR A 48 17.33 -6.28 -3.58
CA THR A 48 17.54 -5.12 -2.73
C THR A 48 16.58 -4.01 -3.12
N VAL A 49 16.00 -3.37 -2.10
CA VAL A 49 15.20 -2.14 -2.25
C VAL A 49 15.70 -1.10 -1.26
N TYR A 50 15.32 0.15 -1.47
CA TYR A 50 15.71 1.28 -0.64
C TYR A 50 14.49 1.90 -0.01
N SER A 51 14.64 2.45 1.21
CA SER A 51 13.53 3.11 1.89
C SER A 51 13.99 4.34 2.68
N ASP A 52 13.01 5.19 3.01
CA ASP A 52 13.18 6.30 3.95
C ASP A 52 12.77 5.93 5.37
N MET A 53 12.71 4.65 5.69
CA MET A 53 12.36 4.15 7.02
C MET A 53 13.28 4.74 8.08
N ASP A 54 12.69 5.30 9.13
CA ASP A 54 13.45 5.83 10.25
C ASP A 54 13.94 4.66 11.13
N GLN A 55 15.26 4.56 11.31
CA GLN A 55 15.87 3.56 12.17
C GLN A 55 16.77 4.23 13.18
N ALA A 56 16.49 4.00 14.46
CA ALA A 56 17.13 4.67 15.58
C ALA A 56 18.66 4.50 15.66
N HIS A 57 19.19 3.47 15.02
CA HIS A 57 20.62 3.13 15.06
C HIS A 57 21.36 3.36 13.74
N SER A 58 20.67 3.97 12.77
CA SER A 58 21.27 4.25 11.47
C SER A 58 21.67 5.70 11.35
N ALA A 59 22.86 5.95 10.81
CA ALA A 59 23.33 7.30 10.46
C ALA A 59 22.88 7.74 9.07
N SER A 60 22.29 6.85 8.29
CA SER A 60 21.82 7.13 6.92
C SER A 60 20.33 7.45 6.93
N GLU A 61 19.94 8.45 6.15
CA GLU A 61 18.53 8.79 5.91
C GLU A 61 17.84 7.78 5.01
N ILE A 62 18.60 7.07 4.18
CA ILE A 62 18.10 6.05 3.26
C ILE A 62 18.62 4.69 3.69
N GLN A 63 17.69 3.76 3.88
CA GLN A 63 17.98 2.40 4.30
C GLN A 63 17.95 1.46 3.10
N GLU A 64 18.80 0.45 3.14
CA GLU A 64 18.84 -0.64 2.17
C GLU A 64 18.24 -1.89 2.80
N HIS A 65 17.36 -2.58 2.08
CA HIS A 65 16.66 -3.76 2.58
C HIS A 65 16.73 -4.92 1.61
N ALA A 66 16.91 -6.11 2.16
CA ALA A 66 16.62 -7.37 1.46
C ALA A 66 15.22 -7.81 1.89
N VAL A 67 14.31 -7.96 0.95
CA VAL A 67 12.93 -8.34 1.21
C VAL A 67 12.70 -9.77 0.75
N GLU A 68 12.17 -10.61 1.64
CA GLU A 68 11.82 -11.98 1.30
C GLU A 68 10.49 -12.03 0.55
N TYR A 69 9.47 -11.34 1.07
CA TYR A 69 8.16 -11.28 0.43
C TYR A 69 7.31 -10.14 0.95
N LEU A 70 6.33 -9.78 0.15
CA LEU A 70 5.20 -8.95 0.54
C LEU A 70 3.93 -9.73 0.21
N ASP A 71 3.17 -10.10 1.22
CA ASP A 71 1.88 -10.76 1.08
C ASP A 71 0.76 -9.80 1.45
N LEU A 72 -0.07 -9.46 0.49
CA LEU A 72 -1.19 -8.55 0.69
C LEU A 72 -2.53 -9.24 0.46
N TYR A 73 -3.52 -8.80 1.18
CA TYR A 73 -4.92 -9.11 0.91
C TYR A 73 -5.73 -7.82 0.95
N THR A 74 -6.89 -7.83 0.31
CA THR A 74 -7.75 -6.67 0.20
C THR A 74 -9.13 -6.96 0.77
N HIS A 75 -9.73 -5.91 1.33
CA HIS A 75 -11.13 -5.91 1.74
C HIS A 75 -11.69 -4.53 1.40
N ALA A 76 -12.61 -4.48 0.45
CA ALA A 76 -13.15 -3.23 -0.09
C ALA A 76 -12.02 -2.31 -0.57
N ASP A 77 -11.81 -1.15 0.08
CA ASP A 77 -10.74 -0.20 -0.23
C ASP A 77 -9.52 -0.34 0.67
N ASP A 78 -9.53 -1.34 1.55
CA ASP A 78 -8.41 -1.59 2.46
C ASP A 78 -7.39 -2.53 1.84
N ILE A 79 -6.12 -2.22 2.04
CA ILE A 79 -4.99 -3.11 1.75
C ILE A 79 -4.32 -3.42 3.08
N ARG A 80 -4.18 -4.71 3.38
CA ARG A 80 -3.55 -5.21 4.59
C ARG A 80 -2.60 -6.35 4.22
N GLY A 81 -1.69 -6.65 5.09
CA GLY A 81 -0.83 -7.79 4.89
C GLY A 81 0.40 -7.79 5.76
N TYR A 82 1.48 -8.37 5.23
CA TYR A 82 2.72 -8.54 5.97
C TYR A 82 3.91 -8.40 5.04
N LEU A 83 4.89 -7.60 5.48
CA LEU A 83 6.17 -7.41 4.80
C LEU A 83 7.25 -8.14 5.58
N ARG A 84 7.92 -9.10 4.93
CA ARG A 84 9.01 -9.87 5.53
C ARG A 84 10.34 -9.48 4.93
N PHE A 85 11.21 -8.93 5.77
CA PHE A 85 12.61 -8.73 5.45
C PHE A 85 13.40 -10.03 5.75
N ASP A 86 14.66 -10.05 5.42
CA ASP A 86 15.53 -11.22 5.65
C ASP A 86 15.68 -11.58 7.13
N SER A 87 15.58 -10.61 8.05
CA SER A 87 15.80 -10.81 9.48
C SER A 87 14.58 -10.50 10.36
N TRP A 88 13.54 -9.85 9.81
CA TRP A 88 12.36 -9.45 10.59
C TRP A 88 11.18 -9.14 9.67
N GLY A 89 10.02 -8.94 10.25
CA GLY A 89 8.82 -8.61 9.49
C GLY A 89 7.93 -7.62 10.21
N VAL A 90 6.97 -7.06 9.48
CA VAL A 90 6.08 -6.02 9.99
C VAL A 90 4.72 -6.09 9.30
N PRO A 91 3.60 -5.89 10.04
CA PRO A 91 2.29 -5.80 9.42
C PRO A 91 2.18 -4.58 8.50
N VAL A 92 1.44 -4.75 7.40
CA VAL A 92 1.10 -3.68 6.47
C VAL A 92 -0.35 -3.28 6.70
N GLU A 93 -0.59 -2.00 6.93
CA GLU A 93 -1.92 -1.45 7.22
C GLU A 93 -2.52 -0.66 6.07
N ALA A 94 -1.70 -0.22 5.12
CA ALA A 94 -2.12 0.45 3.90
C ALA A 94 -0.96 0.47 2.90
N GLY A 95 -1.27 0.79 1.65
CA GLY A 95 -0.23 0.94 0.64
C GLY A 95 -0.74 1.68 -0.57
N ARG A 96 0.17 2.32 -1.30
CA ARG A 96 -0.13 2.96 -2.56
C ARG A 96 1.09 3.01 -3.48
N VAL A 97 0.83 3.03 -4.77
CA VAL A 97 1.86 3.21 -5.78
C VAL A 97 2.09 4.71 -5.98
N ILE A 98 3.33 5.15 -5.91
CA ILE A 98 3.72 6.54 -6.20
C ILE A 98 4.14 6.65 -7.66
N THR A 99 5.10 5.83 -8.07
CA THR A 99 5.54 5.72 -9.46
C THR A 99 5.60 4.24 -9.81
N GLU A 100 4.84 3.82 -10.80
CA GLU A 100 4.70 2.41 -11.15
C GLU A 100 6.06 1.72 -11.30
N ASN A 101 6.23 0.65 -10.54
CA ASN A 101 7.43 -0.20 -10.52
C ASN A 101 8.73 0.51 -10.09
N GLU A 102 8.64 1.74 -9.59
CA GLU A 102 9.81 2.51 -9.17
C GLU A 102 9.75 2.95 -7.71
N VAL A 103 8.61 3.50 -7.28
CA VAL A 103 8.41 4.00 -5.91
C VAL A 103 7.03 3.61 -5.42
N ILE A 104 6.98 3.01 -4.24
CA ILE A 104 5.74 2.70 -3.53
C ILE A 104 5.79 3.24 -2.11
N GLU A 105 4.63 3.32 -1.46
CA GLU A 105 4.53 3.71 -0.06
C GLU A 105 3.67 2.69 0.68
N LEU A 106 4.19 2.20 1.80
CA LEU A 106 3.46 1.30 2.71
C LEU A 106 3.30 1.98 4.06
N THR A 107 2.11 1.81 4.65
CA THR A 107 1.89 2.15 6.04
C THR A 107 2.17 0.91 6.87
N LEU A 108 3.20 0.99 7.70
CA LEU A 108 3.68 -0.13 8.51
C LEU A 108 3.34 0.13 9.97
N GLY A 109 2.76 -0.84 10.63
CA GLY A 109 2.39 -0.72 12.02
C GLY A 109 2.95 -1.83 12.88
N PRO A 110 2.74 -1.70 14.22
CA PRO A 110 2.77 -0.47 15.02
C PRO A 110 4.16 -0.10 15.54
N THR A 111 5.17 -0.91 15.19
CA THR A 111 6.54 -0.78 15.72
C THR A 111 7.49 0.00 14.80
N VAL A 112 7.02 0.41 13.64
CA VAL A 112 7.76 1.16 12.63
C VAL A 112 7.01 2.48 12.38
N GLN A 113 7.67 3.42 11.74
CA GLN A 113 7.04 4.68 11.32
C GLN A 113 5.82 4.40 10.43
N ASP A 114 4.81 5.23 10.53
CA ASP A 114 3.54 5.04 9.85
C ASP A 114 3.70 4.83 8.35
N ARG A 115 4.39 5.74 7.67
CA ARG A 115 4.52 5.70 6.22
C ARG A 115 5.98 5.56 5.82
N VAL A 116 6.25 4.55 4.99
CA VAL A 116 7.60 4.28 4.49
C VAL A 116 7.54 4.19 2.98
N ARG A 117 8.37 4.98 2.29
CA ARG A 117 8.55 4.87 0.85
C ARG A 117 9.65 3.90 0.54
N PHE A 118 9.39 3.03 -0.41
CA PHE A 118 10.34 2.09 -0.96
C PHE A 118 10.61 2.43 -2.41
N ALA A 119 11.85 2.38 -2.82
CA ALA A 119 12.24 2.68 -4.18
C ALA A 119 13.23 1.63 -4.71
N SER A 120 13.25 1.49 -6.03
CA SER A 120 14.21 0.63 -6.72
C SER A 120 15.61 1.25 -6.77
N ASP A 121 15.72 2.56 -6.59
CA ASP A 121 16.95 3.34 -6.63
C ASP A 121 16.94 4.38 -5.50
N PRO A 122 18.03 4.51 -4.71
CA PRO A 122 18.08 5.49 -3.62
C PRO A 122 17.91 6.93 -4.06
N ASP A 123 18.22 7.26 -5.30
CA ASP A 123 18.07 8.60 -5.84
C ASP A 123 16.59 9.01 -6.01
N GLN A 124 15.67 8.09 -5.93
CA GLN A 124 14.23 8.33 -6.03
C GLN A 124 13.57 8.70 -4.69
N LEU A 125 14.31 8.65 -3.61
CA LEU A 125 13.81 8.95 -2.25
C LEU A 125 14.19 10.34 -1.76
#